data_59f76f5e26088414e029d3e5b31991de
#
_entry.id   59f76f5e26088414e029d3e5b31991de
#
_cell.length_a   1.000
_cell.length_b   1.000
_cell.length_c   1.000
_cell.angle_alpha   90.00
_cell.angle_beta   90.00
_cell.angle_gamma   90.00
#
_symmetry.space_group_name_H-M   'P 1'
#
loop_
_entity.id
_entity.type
_entity.pdbx_description
1 polymer ?
#
loop_
_entity_poly.entity_id
_entity_poly.type
_entity_poly.pdbx_seq_one_letter_code
_entity_poly.pdbx_strand_id
1 'polypeptide(L)'
;MLNTLRIQNMALIPAVEINFGANFNVLTGETGAGKSIIIGSLNFIFGDKLSVNAIRHGADFARVTAVFDDTIIVRTLHANGKSEIRVNDEPMTIKGLREVAGNLIDIHGQHDTEKLLDAKNHLSILDAFAKTDLTAYQNAYNALQNLKNELSTYGDNPEERARLLDLYRYQINEIERAHLSTDEEETLEQRAFVLRNAEKLAEGLQAVVDNLNEADGALGGAEKRLLGVQQYDTKLQAWTERLSAANGEVTDILLDLRDYLDSTDFSADALESVYDRLDEIKNLKRKYGATVADVLAFCEKTKTEQERLLSAGDTIQKLQTQITAQTAVVTELAAGLTKQRQAAAAQLAEQLINQLKDLGMEQTRFEVQFTPATLKNNGADSVEFLFSANPGEPVRPLAQIISGGEMSRLMLALKTVANPEPDKTLVFDEIDTGISGKMGVALAAKLAALSRKSQIIVVTHLASVAAAGDTHFLIQKNVSDNQTVTNVYPLDAAAREQEIARIIGGGDTALAHARALLSK
;
A
#
# COMPACT_ATOMS: atom_id res chain seq x y z
N MET A 1 11.03 -20.35 19.17
CA MET A 1 12.30 -21.00 18.74
C MET A 1 12.01 -22.05 17.65
N LEU A 2 12.99 -22.37 16.77
CA LEU A 2 12.84 -23.41 15.73
C LEU A 2 13.05 -24.79 16.36
N ASN A 3 12.00 -25.58 16.48
CA ASN A 3 12.08 -26.92 17.09
C ASN A 3 12.44 -27.99 16.05
N THR A 4 11.77 -27.95 14.89
CA THR A 4 11.96 -28.97 13.84
C THR A 4 12.02 -28.35 12.46
N LEU A 5 12.96 -28.78 11.65
CA LEU A 5 13.04 -28.48 10.21
C LEU A 5 12.92 -29.78 9.41
N ARG A 6 11.87 -29.89 8.59
CA ARG A 6 11.68 -30.99 7.65
C ARG A 6 11.89 -30.51 6.23
N ILE A 7 12.75 -31.22 5.49
CA ILE A 7 13.07 -30.91 4.09
C ILE A 7 12.73 -32.15 3.26
N GLN A 8 11.97 -31.96 2.19
CA GLN A 8 11.59 -33.05 1.28
C GLN A 8 11.87 -32.65 -0.17
N ASN A 9 12.50 -33.59 -0.91
CA ASN A 9 12.77 -33.46 -2.35
C ASN A 9 13.52 -32.18 -2.74
N MET A 10 14.52 -31.79 -1.97
CA MET A 10 15.29 -30.57 -2.24
C MET A 10 16.74 -30.94 -2.58
N ALA A 11 17.15 -30.67 -3.82
CA ALA A 11 18.47 -31.00 -4.36
C ALA A 11 18.93 -32.43 -4.04
N LEU A 12 19.96 -32.59 -3.21
CA LEU A 12 20.47 -33.93 -2.82
C LEU A 12 19.74 -34.54 -1.61
N ILE A 13 18.75 -33.82 -1.03
CA ILE A 13 17.99 -34.30 0.14
C ILE A 13 16.63 -34.87 -0.32
N PRO A 14 16.43 -36.21 -0.24
CA PRO A 14 15.11 -36.79 -0.49
C PRO A 14 14.14 -36.51 0.64
N ALA A 15 14.55 -36.73 1.87
CA ALA A 15 13.83 -36.38 3.08
C ALA A 15 14.80 -36.32 4.26
N VAL A 16 14.70 -35.26 5.06
CA VAL A 16 15.43 -35.10 6.31
C VAL A 16 14.57 -34.39 7.33
N GLU A 17 14.73 -34.79 8.58
CA GLU A 17 14.13 -34.09 9.74
C GLU A 17 15.25 -33.78 10.73
N ILE A 18 15.33 -32.53 11.13
CA ILE A 18 16.31 -32.01 12.08
C ILE A 18 15.55 -31.43 13.27
N ASN A 19 15.81 -32.00 14.46
CA ASN A 19 15.22 -31.52 15.70
C ASN A 19 16.28 -30.70 16.46
N PHE A 20 16.13 -29.38 16.46
CA PHE A 20 17.09 -28.46 17.06
C PHE A 20 16.91 -28.38 18.58
N GLY A 21 18.03 -28.18 19.29
CA GLY A 21 18.03 -27.84 20.70
C GLY A 21 17.69 -26.35 20.92
N ALA A 22 17.29 -26.01 22.14
CA ALA A 22 16.87 -24.65 22.48
C ALA A 22 17.99 -23.59 22.44
N ASN A 23 19.25 -24.00 22.59
CA ASN A 23 20.37 -23.07 22.73
C ASN A 23 21.29 -23.09 21.48
N PHE A 24 22.52 -23.59 21.63
CA PHE A 24 23.56 -23.52 20.60
C PHE A 24 23.59 -24.81 19.75
N ASN A 25 23.11 -24.73 18.52
CA ASN A 25 23.12 -25.81 17.56
C ASN A 25 24.23 -25.60 16.53
N VAL A 26 25.01 -26.63 16.28
CA VAL A 26 26.10 -26.60 15.32
C VAL A 26 25.87 -27.64 14.23
N LEU A 27 26.10 -27.24 12.98
CA LEU A 27 26.09 -28.10 11.79
C LEU A 27 27.49 -28.14 11.20
N THR A 28 28.07 -29.35 11.13
CA THR A 28 29.36 -29.59 10.48
C THR A 28 29.20 -30.56 9.30
N GLY A 29 30.23 -30.72 8.49
CA GLY A 29 30.24 -31.60 7.34
C GLY A 29 31.25 -31.14 6.31
N GLU A 30 31.55 -31.99 5.33
CA GLU A 30 32.47 -31.66 4.25
C GLU A 30 31.96 -30.57 3.34
N THR A 31 32.87 -29.89 2.62
CA THR A 31 32.52 -28.88 1.63
C THR A 31 31.64 -29.53 0.55
N GLY A 32 30.50 -28.93 0.24
CA GLY A 32 29.54 -29.48 -0.72
C GLY A 32 28.68 -30.63 -0.17
N ALA A 33 28.74 -30.97 1.14
CA ALA A 33 27.92 -32.06 1.74
C ALA A 33 26.42 -31.75 1.83
N GLY A 34 26.00 -30.52 1.57
CA GLY A 34 24.60 -30.13 1.65
C GLY A 34 24.30 -29.06 2.68
N LYS A 35 25.34 -28.47 3.33
CA LYS A 35 25.18 -27.34 4.27
C LYS A 35 24.37 -26.19 3.66
N SER A 36 24.72 -25.79 2.45
CA SER A 36 24.02 -24.73 1.70
C SER A 36 22.56 -25.11 1.35
N ILE A 37 22.21 -26.40 1.29
CA ILE A 37 20.82 -26.82 1.06
C ILE A 37 19.98 -26.58 2.31
N ILE A 38 20.53 -26.82 3.50
CA ILE A 38 19.83 -26.56 4.77
C ILE A 38 19.62 -25.06 4.96
N ILE A 39 20.66 -24.25 4.73
CA ILE A 39 20.53 -22.78 4.79
C ILE A 39 19.56 -22.28 3.72
N GLY A 40 19.65 -22.80 2.49
CA GLY A 40 18.69 -22.47 1.43
C GLY A 40 17.24 -22.85 1.77
N SER A 41 17.05 -23.93 2.55
CA SER A 41 15.72 -24.32 3.06
C SER A 41 15.20 -23.33 4.09
N LEU A 42 16.05 -22.84 4.98
CA LEU A 42 15.70 -21.80 5.95
C LEU A 42 15.39 -20.47 5.24
N ASN A 43 16.20 -20.05 4.27
CA ASN A 43 15.94 -18.89 3.43
C ASN A 43 14.62 -19.01 2.67
N PHE A 44 14.31 -20.22 2.18
CA PHE A 44 13.03 -20.48 1.52
C PHE A 44 11.86 -20.29 2.46
N ILE A 45 11.93 -20.77 3.70
CA ILE A 45 10.92 -20.51 4.76
C ILE A 45 10.83 -19.02 5.11
N PHE A 46 11.94 -18.30 5.11
CA PHE A 46 11.97 -16.85 5.39
C PHE A 46 11.33 -16.00 4.27
N GLY A 47 11.17 -16.55 3.07
CA GLY A 47 10.47 -15.86 1.99
C GLY A 47 11.31 -15.61 0.73
N ASP A 48 12.50 -16.20 0.64
CA ASP A 48 13.33 -16.09 -0.55
C ASP A 48 12.79 -16.95 -1.69
N LYS A 49 13.16 -16.57 -2.91
CA LYS A 49 12.81 -17.34 -4.10
C LYS A 49 13.72 -18.57 -4.20
N LEU A 50 13.13 -19.71 -4.45
CA LEU A 50 13.85 -20.94 -4.77
C LEU A 50 13.68 -21.23 -6.26
N SER A 51 14.78 -21.59 -6.93
CA SER A 51 14.72 -22.03 -8.33
C SER A 51 14.07 -23.41 -8.44
N VAL A 52 13.32 -23.66 -9.51
CA VAL A 52 12.76 -24.99 -9.82
C VAL A 52 13.88 -26.04 -9.93
N ASN A 53 15.09 -25.64 -10.32
CA ASN A 53 16.28 -26.53 -10.35
C ASN A 53 16.72 -27.03 -8.96
N ALA A 54 16.21 -26.45 -7.89
CA ALA A 54 16.44 -26.95 -6.53
C ALA A 54 15.52 -28.11 -6.16
N ILE A 55 14.51 -28.43 -6.97
CA ILE A 55 13.70 -29.64 -6.80
C ILE A 55 14.57 -30.86 -7.18
N ARG A 56 14.54 -31.90 -6.35
CA ARG A 56 15.27 -33.15 -6.60
C ARG A 56 14.86 -33.75 -7.95
N HIS A 57 15.84 -34.17 -8.70
CA HIS A 57 15.58 -34.80 -10.01
C HIS A 57 14.61 -35.98 -9.88
N GLY A 58 13.55 -35.98 -10.69
CA GLY A 58 12.50 -37.00 -10.67
C GLY A 58 11.38 -36.73 -9.64
N ALA A 59 11.41 -35.62 -8.91
CA ALA A 59 10.34 -35.24 -7.99
C ALA A 59 9.47 -34.11 -8.59
N ASP A 60 8.17 -34.10 -8.24
CA ASP A 60 7.20 -33.13 -8.71
C ASP A 60 7.19 -31.86 -7.86
N PHE A 61 7.78 -31.90 -6.67
CA PHE A 61 7.81 -30.77 -5.74
C PHE A 61 9.01 -30.84 -4.78
N ALA A 62 9.39 -29.71 -4.23
CA ALA A 62 10.21 -29.57 -3.02
C ALA A 62 9.36 -28.94 -1.92
N ARG A 63 9.47 -29.46 -0.69
CA ARG A 63 8.74 -28.95 0.47
C ARG A 63 9.67 -28.75 1.65
N VAL A 64 9.49 -27.61 2.32
CA VAL A 64 10.13 -27.33 3.60
C VAL A 64 9.05 -27.02 4.63
N THR A 65 9.18 -27.64 5.80
CA THR A 65 8.32 -27.39 6.96
C THR A 65 9.20 -26.98 8.13
N ALA A 66 8.95 -25.82 8.69
CA ALA A 66 9.59 -25.33 9.90
C ALA A 66 8.54 -25.25 11.02
N VAL A 67 8.84 -25.91 12.13
CA VAL A 67 7.99 -25.95 13.34
C VAL A 67 8.67 -25.10 14.39
N PHE A 68 8.08 -23.97 14.71
CA PHE A 68 8.40 -23.13 15.86
C PHE A 68 7.44 -23.46 17.00
N ASP A 69 7.64 -22.87 18.19
CA ASP A 69 6.84 -23.19 19.38
C ASP A 69 5.32 -23.17 19.09
N ASP A 70 4.79 -22.05 18.59
CA ASP A 70 3.36 -21.86 18.32
C ASP A 70 3.04 -21.69 16.82
N THR A 71 4.03 -21.87 15.94
CA THR A 71 3.86 -21.56 14.52
C THR A 71 4.46 -22.63 13.64
N ILE A 72 3.67 -23.15 12.70
CA ILE A 72 4.13 -24.10 11.69
C ILE A 72 4.11 -23.40 10.34
N ILE A 73 5.26 -23.33 9.68
CA ILE A 73 5.39 -22.75 8.34
C ILE A 73 5.66 -23.89 7.37
N VAL A 74 4.81 -24.04 6.36
CA VAL A 74 4.99 -25.00 5.28
C VAL A 74 5.10 -24.25 3.97
N ARG A 75 6.17 -24.51 3.23
CA ARG A 75 6.33 -23.94 1.89
C ARG A 75 6.67 -25.04 0.89
N THR A 76 5.89 -25.10 -0.19
CA THR A 76 6.04 -26.09 -1.26
C THR A 76 6.30 -25.38 -2.58
N LEU A 77 7.34 -25.81 -3.31
CA LEU A 77 7.62 -25.39 -4.68
C LEU A 77 7.31 -26.55 -5.60
N HIS A 78 6.43 -26.37 -6.57
CA HIS A 78 6.07 -27.36 -7.57
C HIS A 78 6.93 -27.23 -8.83
N ALA A 79 7.08 -28.34 -9.59
CA ALA A 79 7.86 -28.38 -10.83
C ALA A 79 7.36 -27.40 -11.91
N ASN A 80 6.09 -26.97 -11.84
CA ASN A 80 5.51 -25.92 -12.70
C ASN A 80 5.87 -24.50 -12.27
N GLY A 81 6.70 -24.31 -11.24
CA GLY A 81 7.12 -23.02 -10.69
C GLY A 81 6.14 -22.41 -9.69
N LYS A 82 4.97 -23.01 -9.45
CA LYS A 82 4.01 -22.52 -8.45
C LYS A 82 4.56 -22.76 -7.04
N SER A 83 4.52 -21.74 -6.17
CA SER A 83 4.87 -21.85 -4.75
C SER A 83 3.61 -21.73 -3.89
N GLU A 84 3.41 -22.69 -2.99
CA GLU A 84 2.34 -22.66 -1.99
C GLU A 84 2.94 -22.37 -0.61
N ILE A 85 2.28 -21.53 0.15
CA ILE A 85 2.68 -21.09 1.48
C ILE A 85 1.52 -21.31 2.42
N ARG A 86 1.78 -21.97 3.56
CA ARG A 86 0.82 -22.11 4.66
C ARG A 86 1.50 -21.79 5.98
N VAL A 87 0.78 -21.08 6.82
CA VAL A 87 1.16 -20.81 8.21
C VAL A 87 0.01 -21.28 9.09
N ASN A 88 0.28 -22.24 9.99
CA ASN A 88 -0.73 -22.92 10.80
C ASN A 88 -1.90 -23.45 9.95
N ASP A 89 -1.57 -24.12 8.83
CA ASP A 89 -2.49 -24.65 7.82
C ASP A 89 -3.29 -23.62 7.01
N GLU A 90 -3.19 -22.34 7.33
CA GLU A 90 -3.84 -21.27 6.55
C GLU A 90 -2.96 -20.81 5.38
N PRO A 91 -3.52 -20.64 4.18
CA PRO A 91 -2.78 -20.11 3.04
C PRO A 91 -2.36 -18.65 3.28
N MET A 92 -1.12 -18.33 2.92
CA MET A 92 -0.55 -17.01 3.16
C MET A 92 0.15 -16.44 1.92
N THR A 93 0.22 -15.09 1.84
CA THR A 93 1.01 -14.40 0.82
C THR A 93 2.49 -14.36 1.21
N ILE A 94 3.38 -14.17 0.21
CA ILE A 94 4.82 -14.03 0.48
C ILE A 94 5.14 -12.83 1.40
N LYS A 95 4.34 -11.76 1.33
CA LYS A 95 4.50 -10.58 2.20
C LYS A 95 4.15 -10.94 3.65
N GLY A 96 3.01 -11.60 3.86
CA GLY A 96 2.61 -12.06 5.20
C GLY A 96 3.60 -13.08 5.78
N LEU A 97 4.12 -14.01 4.93
CA LEU A 97 5.17 -14.93 5.36
C LEU A 97 6.41 -14.21 5.89
N ARG A 98 6.90 -13.19 5.18
CA ARG A 98 8.08 -12.42 5.61
C ARG A 98 7.87 -11.68 6.93
N GLU A 99 6.67 -11.18 7.16
CA GLU A 99 6.30 -10.53 8.42
C GLU A 99 6.30 -11.54 9.59
N VAL A 100 5.68 -12.71 9.39
CA VAL A 100 5.65 -13.77 10.40
C VAL A 100 7.05 -14.36 10.64
N ALA A 101 7.73 -14.79 9.57
CA ALA A 101 9.06 -15.41 9.67
C ALA A 101 10.10 -14.44 10.25
N GLY A 102 10.04 -13.14 9.92
CA GLY A 102 10.94 -12.12 10.45
C GLY A 102 10.86 -11.93 11.96
N ASN A 103 9.74 -12.32 12.59
CA ASN A 103 9.60 -12.32 14.05
C ASN A 103 10.13 -13.59 14.71
N LEU A 104 10.30 -14.68 13.95
CA LEU A 104 10.67 -16.00 14.46
C LEU A 104 12.14 -16.37 14.24
N ILE A 105 12.68 -15.97 13.10
CA ILE A 105 14.03 -16.35 12.66
C ILE A 105 14.75 -15.17 12.01
N ASP A 106 16.05 -15.09 12.24
CA ASP A 106 16.95 -14.10 11.63
C ASP A 106 18.16 -14.87 11.05
N ILE A 107 18.32 -14.84 9.73
CA ILE A 107 19.33 -15.65 9.04
C ILE A 107 20.47 -14.74 8.60
N HIS A 108 21.68 -14.97 9.11
CA HIS A 108 22.87 -14.19 8.83
C HIS A 108 23.79 -14.94 7.88
N GLY A 109 23.68 -14.68 6.57
CA GLY A 109 24.47 -15.24 5.49
C GLY A 109 24.66 -14.20 4.37
N GLN A 110 25.06 -14.66 3.18
CA GLN A 110 25.33 -13.78 2.03
C GLN A 110 24.18 -12.84 1.64
N HIS A 111 22.92 -13.18 1.96
CA HIS A 111 21.74 -12.37 1.58
C HIS A 111 21.25 -11.40 2.66
N ASP A 112 21.57 -11.62 3.93
CA ASP A 112 21.11 -10.73 5.03
C ASP A 112 22.03 -9.52 5.23
N THR A 113 23.18 -9.59 4.66
CA THR A 113 24.13 -8.47 4.50
C THR A 113 23.46 -7.27 3.79
N GLU A 114 22.46 -7.52 2.92
CA GLU A 114 21.76 -6.47 2.18
C GLU A 114 21.00 -5.50 3.10
N LYS A 115 20.41 -5.95 4.21
CA LYS A 115 19.68 -5.04 5.13
C LYS A 115 20.62 -4.11 5.88
N LEU A 116 21.78 -4.62 6.32
CA LEU A 116 22.77 -3.77 6.98
C LEU A 116 23.53 -2.90 5.98
N LEU A 117 23.65 -3.33 4.73
CA LEU A 117 24.26 -2.54 3.66
C LEU A 117 23.37 -1.39 3.18
N ASP A 118 22.05 -1.50 3.35
CA ASP A 118 21.13 -0.42 2.97
C ASP A 118 21.08 0.67 4.06
N ALA A 119 21.64 1.82 3.75
CA ALA A 119 21.68 2.99 4.63
C ALA A 119 20.29 3.42 5.15
N LYS A 120 19.19 3.06 4.44
CA LYS A 120 17.83 3.36 4.88
C LYS A 120 17.46 2.68 6.21
N ASN A 121 18.14 1.58 6.56
CA ASN A 121 17.90 0.83 7.79
C ASN A 121 18.77 1.30 8.96
N HIS A 122 19.84 2.06 8.73
CA HIS A 122 20.80 2.42 9.76
C HIS A 122 20.18 3.24 10.89
N LEU A 123 19.28 4.18 10.55
CA LEU A 123 18.57 4.96 11.54
C LEU A 123 17.70 4.07 12.44
N SER A 124 17.00 3.09 11.89
CA SER A 124 16.16 2.19 12.67
C SER A 124 16.97 1.27 13.58
N ILE A 125 18.16 0.84 13.14
CA ILE A 125 19.09 0.04 13.95
C ILE A 125 19.61 0.89 15.12
N LEU A 126 19.97 2.15 14.87
CA LEU A 126 20.41 3.07 15.90
C LEU A 126 19.29 3.38 16.91
N ASP A 127 18.07 3.63 16.44
CA ASP A 127 16.91 3.88 17.31
C ASP A 127 16.56 2.66 18.17
N ALA A 128 16.67 1.44 17.61
CA ALA A 128 16.49 0.21 18.37
C ALA A 128 17.56 0.03 19.47
N PHE A 129 18.83 0.32 19.15
CA PHE A 129 19.92 0.30 20.14
C PHE A 129 19.70 1.33 21.25
N ALA A 130 19.34 2.56 20.87
CA ALA A 130 19.11 3.68 21.77
C ALA A 130 17.80 3.55 22.56
N LYS A 131 16.90 2.62 22.17
CA LYS A 131 15.51 2.54 22.66
C LYS A 131 14.82 3.89 22.58
N THR A 132 14.98 4.57 21.43
CA THR A 132 14.45 5.92 21.19
C THR A 132 12.94 5.91 21.26
N ASP A 133 12.36 6.73 22.13
CA ASP A 133 10.92 6.96 22.16
C ASP A 133 10.54 8.05 21.13
N LEU A 134 9.85 7.65 20.09
CA LEU A 134 9.38 8.53 19.01
C LEU A 134 7.97 9.08 19.25
N THR A 135 7.28 8.66 20.32
CA THR A 135 5.84 8.92 20.53
C THR A 135 5.53 10.42 20.54
N ALA A 136 6.26 11.20 21.33
CA ALA A 136 6.03 12.66 21.42
C ALA A 136 6.27 13.35 20.07
N TYR A 137 7.33 12.98 19.36
CA TYR A 137 7.66 13.52 18.04
C TYR A 137 6.59 13.15 17.00
N GLN A 138 6.20 11.88 16.94
CA GLN A 138 5.20 11.38 15.98
C GLN A 138 3.85 12.05 16.19
N ASN A 139 3.41 12.24 17.43
CA ASN A 139 2.18 12.96 17.74
C ASN A 139 2.24 14.41 17.24
N ALA A 140 3.34 15.12 17.48
CA ALA A 140 3.54 16.48 17.02
C ALA A 140 3.62 16.56 15.48
N TYR A 141 4.32 15.62 14.84
CA TYR A 141 4.42 15.53 13.38
C TYR A 141 3.07 15.24 12.72
N ASN A 142 2.31 14.30 13.26
CA ASN A 142 0.97 13.98 12.75
C ASN A 142 0.02 15.18 12.90
N ALA A 143 0.08 15.91 14.01
CA ALA A 143 -0.67 17.15 14.19
C ALA A 143 -0.30 18.21 13.12
N LEU A 144 1.01 18.35 12.82
CA LEU A 144 1.47 19.22 11.74
C LEU A 144 0.93 18.80 10.36
N GLN A 145 0.95 17.49 10.07
CA GLN A 145 0.41 16.97 8.81
C GLN A 145 -1.10 17.20 8.69
N ASN A 146 -1.85 17.04 9.78
CA ASN A 146 -3.29 17.31 9.80
C ASN A 146 -3.59 18.77 9.51
N LEU A 147 -2.86 19.72 10.13
CA LEU A 147 -3.01 21.15 9.85
C LEU A 147 -2.67 21.49 8.38
N LYS A 148 -1.64 20.88 7.82
CA LYS A 148 -1.27 21.06 6.40
C LYS A 148 -2.34 20.49 5.47
N ASN A 149 -2.86 19.31 5.78
CA ASN A 149 -3.94 18.70 5.01
C ASN A 149 -5.22 19.54 5.08
N GLU A 150 -5.56 20.09 6.25
CA GLU A 150 -6.69 21.01 6.40
C GLU A 150 -6.49 22.28 5.57
N LEU A 151 -5.31 22.90 5.64
CA LEU A 151 -4.99 24.06 4.82
C LEU A 151 -5.13 23.77 3.32
N SER A 152 -4.72 22.59 2.87
CA SER A 152 -4.80 22.19 1.46
C SER A 152 -6.24 22.13 0.93
N THR A 153 -7.23 21.88 1.81
CA THR A 153 -8.66 21.89 1.42
C THR A 153 -9.18 23.29 1.04
N TYR A 154 -8.46 24.35 1.40
CA TYR A 154 -8.80 25.73 1.03
C TYR A 154 -8.03 26.24 -0.20
N GLY A 155 -7.22 25.40 -0.86
CA GLY A 155 -6.31 25.76 -1.93
C GLY A 155 -4.97 26.24 -1.38
N ASP A 156 -3.92 25.46 -1.62
CA ASP A 156 -2.58 25.67 -1.04
C ASP A 156 -1.90 26.97 -1.50
N ASN A 157 -2.39 27.55 -2.60
CA ASN A 157 -1.80 28.74 -3.22
C ASN A 157 -2.84 29.87 -3.29
N PRO A 158 -2.53 31.09 -2.82
CA PRO A 158 -3.38 32.26 -3.01
C PRO A 158 -3.80 32.49 -4.46
N GLU A 159 -2.92 32.18 -5.41
CA GLU A 159 -3.19 32.30 -6.85
C GLU A 159 -4.22 31.25 -7.30
N GLU A 160 -4.12 30.02 -6.81
CA GLU A 160 -5.06 28.94 -7.14
C GLU A 160 -6.44 29.21 -6.54
N ARG A 161 -6.49 29.75 -5.31
CA ARG A 161 -7.73 30.19 -4.68
C ARG A 161 -8.38 31.33 -5.45
N ALA A 162 -7.61 32.34 -5.88
CA ALA A 162 -8.13 33.43 -6.70
C ALA A 162 -8.71 32.88 -8.02
N ARG A 163 -8.01 31.97 -8.67
CA ARG A 163 -8.47 31.31 -9.90
C ARG A 163 -9.75 30.50 -9.67
N LEU A 164 -9.85 29.77 -8.55
CA LEU A 164 -11.08 29.03 -8.21
C LEU A 164 -12.26 29.98 -7.94
N LEU A 165 -12.03 31.08 -7.23
CA LEU A 165 -13.05 32.09 -6.98
C LEU A 165 -13.54 32.74 -8.28
N ASP A 166 -12.64 33.06 -9.21
CA ASP A 166 -13.00 33.59 -10.53
C ASP A 166 -13.79 32.56 -11.35
N LEU A 167 -13.37 31.29 -11.32
CA LEU A 167 -14.08 30.19 -11.98
C LEU A 167 -15.51 30.03 -11.42
N TYR A 168 -15.66 29.95 -10.11
CA TYR A 168 -16.97 29.82 -9.47
C TYR A 168 -17.85 31.02 -9.75
N ARG A 169 -17.29 32.23 -9.68
CA ARG A 169 -18.00 33.44 -10.05
C ARG A 169 -18.51 33.42 -11.50
N TYR A 170 -17.67 32.96 -12.42
CA TYR A 170 -18.07 32.80 -13.82
C TYR A 170 -19.21 31.79 -13.98
N GLN A 171 -19.08 30.62 -13.38
CA GLN A 171 -20.06 29.53 -13.46
C GLN A 171 -21.42 29.95 -12.88
N ILE A 172 -21.41 30.55 -11.69
CA ILE A 172 -22.62 31.08 -11.02
C ILE A 172 -23.29 32.12 -11.93
N ASN A 173 -22.54 33.11 -12.40
CA ASN A 173 -23.08 34.18 -13.25
C ASN A 173 -23.64 33.65 -14.57
N GLU A 174 -23.01 32.64 -15.18
CA GLU A 174 -23.49 32.04 -16.44
C GLU A 174 -24.84 31.34 -16.22
N ILE A 175 -24.98 30.58 -15.12
CA ILE A 175 -26.23 29.88 -14.80
C ILE A 175 -27.33 30.85 -14.36
N GLU A 176 -27.03 31.82 -13.49
CA GLU A 176 -28.02 32.79 -12.99
C GLU A 176 -28.57 33.69 -14.10
N ARG A 177 -27.72 34.13 -15.02
CA ARG A 177 -28.15 34.94 -16.17
C ARG A 177 -29.12 34.22 -17.10
N ALA A 178 -29.03 32.92 -17.12
CA ALA A 178 -29.92 32.12 -17.95
C ALA A 178 -31.34 31.99 -17.37
N HIS A 179 -31.57 32.34 -16.10
CA HIS A 179 -32.90 32.33 -15.43
C HIS A 179 -33.67 31.02 -15.70
N LEU A 180 -33.00 29.87 -15.53
CA LEU A 180 -33.56 28.53 -15.82
C LEU A 180 -34.75 28.22 -14.90
N SER A 181 -35.80 27.62 -15.51
CA SER A 181 -36.90 26.97 -14.78
C SER A 181 -36.98 25.50 -15.11
N THR A 182 -37.33 24.67 -14.13
CA THR A 182 -37.35 23.20 -14.27
C THR A 182 -38.31 22.71 -15.36
N ASP A 183 -39.41 23.44 -15.61
CA ASP A 183 -40.46 23.04 -16.54
C ASP A 183 -40.34 23.75 -17.90
N GLU A 184 -39.36 24.64 -18.04
CA GLU A 184 -39.17 25.48 -19.22
C GLU A 184 -38.85 24.65 -20.47
N GLU A 185 -37.98 23.65 -20.36
CA GLU A 185 -37.53 22.82 -21.48
C GLU A 185 -38.72 22.09 -22.13
N GLU A 186 -39.56 21.43 -21.30
CA GLU A 186 -40.74 20.72 -21.77
C GLU A 186 -41.75 21.67 -22.45
N THR A 187 -41.97 22.83 -21.84
CA THR A 187 -42.87 23.85 -22.38
C THR A 187 -42.36 24.37 -23.73
N LEU A 188 -41.06 24.62 -23.86
CA LEU A 188 -40.44 25.07 -25.10
C LEU A 188 -40.47 23.99 -26.20
N GLU A 189 -40.25 22.72 -25.84
CA GLU A 189 -40.36 21.60 -26.80
C GLU A 189 -41.77 21.46 -27.33
N GLN A 190 -42.79 21.56 -26.46
CA GLN A 190 -44.19 21.57 -26.87
C GLN A 190 -44.49 22.76 -27.80
N ARG A 191 -43.99 23.95 -27.44
CA ARG A 191 -44.17 25.15 -28.27
C ARG A 191 -43.45 25.03 -29.63
N ALA A 192 -42.24 24.50 -29.65
CA ALA A 192 -41.50 24.21 -30.88
C ALA A 192 -42.25 23.23 -31.78
N PHE A 193 -42.89 22.20 -31.20
CA PHE A 193 -43.72 21.26 -31.95
C PHE A 193 -44.90 21.94 -32.59
N VAL A 194 -45.64 22.83 -31.87
CA VAL A 194 -46.76 23.61 -32.42
C VAL A 194 -46.29 24.52 -33.55
N LEU A 195 -45.23 25.32 -33.30
CA LEU A 195 -44.69 26.28 -34.29
C LEU A 195 -44.15 25.59 -35.54
N ARG A 196 -43.51 24.43 -35.43
CA ARG A 196 -43.03 23.64 -36.58
C ARG A 196 -44.17 23.16 -37.48
N ASN A 197 -45.37 23.00 -36.93
CA ASN A 197 -46.57 22.63 -37.67
C ASN A 197 -47.51 23.83 -37.90
N ALA A 198 -47.02 25.05 -37.70
CA ALA A 198 -47.80 26.28 -37.70
C ALA A 198 -48.66 26.48 -38.98
N GLU A 199 -48.04 26.27 -40.13
CA GLU A 199 -48.72 26.41 -41.43
C GLU A 199 -49.93 25.47 -41.55
N LYS A 200 -49.72 24.18 -41.22
CA LYS A 200 -50.80 23.17 -41.24
C LYS A 200 -51.89 23.43 -40.22
N LEU A 201 -51.49 23.92 -39.02
CA LEU A 201 -52.44 24.28 -37.95
C LEU A 201 -53.29 25.48 -38.40
N ALA A 202 -52.65 26.55 -38.90
CA ALA A 202 -53.34 27.74 -39.35
C ALA A 202 -54.29 27.45 -40.50
N GLU A 203 -53.84 26.74 -41.53
CA GLU A 203 -54.69 26.32 -42.67
C GLU A 203 -55.87 25.45 -42.22
N GLY A 204 -55.55 24.44 -41.33
CA GLY A 204 -56.60 23.53 -40.86
C GLY A 204 -57.62 24.24 -39.97
N LEU A 205 -57.18 25.10 -39.05
CA LEU A 205 -58.07 25.87 -38.18
C LEU A 205 -58.87 26.92 -38.95
N GLN A 206 -58.27 27.57 -39.95
CA GLN A 206 -59.00 28.50 -40.84
C GLN A 206 -60.11 27.79 -41.59
N ALA A 207 -59.85 26.59 -42.14
CA ALA A 207 -60.87 25.79 -42.80
C ALA A 207 -62.00 25.40 -41.82
N VAL A 208 -61.69 25.13 -40.57
CA VAL A 208 -62.72 24.84 -39.53
C VAL A 208 -63.54 26.11 -39.26
N VAL A 209 -62.90 27.27 -39.08
CA VAL A 209 -63.57 28.55 -38.90
C VAL A 209 -64.52 28.87 -40.07
N ASP A 210 -64.07 28.66 -41.31
CA ASP A 210 -64.87 28.87 -42.50
C ASP A 210 -66.10 27.96 -42.51
N ASN A 211 -65.96 26.67 -42.25
CA ASN A 211 -67.06 25.73 -42.17
C ASN A 211 -68.04 26.04 -41.03
N LEU A 212 -67.56 26.45 -39.87
CA LEU A 212 -68.39 26.82 -38.73
C LEU A 212 -69.13 28.13 -38.99
N ASN A 213 -68.53 29.10 -39.69
CA ASN A 213 -69.19 30.32 -40.11
C ASN A 213 -70.42 30.02 -41.03
N GLU A 214 -70.24 29.08 -42.00
CA GLU A 214 -71.34 28.63 -42.84
C GLU A 214 -72.45 27.95 -42.01
N ALA A 215 -72.05 27.12 -41.06
CA ALA A 215 -72.98 26.45 -40.15
C ALA A 215 -73.75 27.44 -39.27
N ASP A 216 -73.07 28.41 -38.65
CA ASP A 216 -73.65 29.49 -37.84
C ASP A 216 -74.70 30.25 -38.64
N GLY A 217 -74.37 30.68 -39.86
CA GLY A 217 -75.31 31.35 -40.78
C GLY A 217 -76.52 30.48 -41.14
N ALA A 218 -76.29 29.18 -41.40
CA ALA A 218 -77.36 28.25 -41.68
C ALA A 218 -78.27 27.97 -40.51
N LEU A 219 -77.67 27.75 -39.29
CA LEU A 219 -78.41 27.55 -38.05
C LEU A 219 -79.20 28.75 -37.66
N GLY A 220 -78.61 29.95 -37.69
CA GLY A 220 -79.29 31.21 -37.42
C GLY A 220 -80.45 31.46 -38.41
N GLY A 221 -80.25 31.18 -39.70
CA GLY A 221 -81.29 31.21 -40.70
C GLY A 221 -82.44 30.23 -40.44
N ALA A 222 -82.12 29.02 -40.02
CA ALA A 222 -83.10 28.00 -39.62
C ALA A 222 -83.85 28.37 -38.37
N GLU A 223 -83.18 28.89 -37.34
CA GLU A 223 -83.74 29.39 -36.08
C GLU A 223 -84.76 30.51 -36.36
N LYS A 224 -84.37 31.50 -37.17
CA LYS A 224 -85.25 32.62 -37.55
C LYS A 224 -86.52 32.13 -38.23
N ARG A 225 -86.39 31.14 -39.09
CA ARG A 225 -87.55 30.54 -39.82
C ARG A 225 -88.44 29.75 -38.80
N LEU A 226 -87.86 29.00 -37.92
CA LEU A 226 -88.61 28.21 -36.94
C LEU A 226 -89.32 29.11 -35.94
N LEU A 227 -88.69 30.19 -35.48
CA LEU A 227 -89.30 31.25 -34.67
C LEU A 227 -90.55 31.87 -35.35
N GLY A 228 -90.47 32.10 -36.67
CA GLY A 228 -91.57 32.63 -37.46
C GLY A 228 -92.81 31.71 -37.50
N VAL A 229 -92.59 30.42 -37.40
CA VAL A 229 -93.71 29.41 -37.55
C VAL A 229 -94.09 28.80 -36.19
N GLN A 230 -93.30 28.89 -35.13
CA GLN A 230 -93.64 28.30 -33.80
C GLN A 230 -94.91 28.82 -33.17
N GLN A 231 -95.35 30.04 -33.56
CA GLN A 231 -96.67 30.57 -33.11
C GLN A 231 -97.84 29.73 -33.54
N TYR A 232 -97.67 28.88 -34.56
CA TYR A 232 -98.74 28.06 -35.12
C TYR A 232 -98.77 26.63 -34.51
N ASP A 233 -97.69 26.13 -33.87
CA ASP A 233 -97.64 24.85 -33.17
C ASP A 233 -96.63 24.94 -32.01
N THR A 234 -97.17 24.80 -30.77
CA THR A 234 -96.36 24.90 -29.53
C THR A 234 -95.32 23.80 -29.41
N LYS A 235 -95.41 22.70 -30.15
CA LYS A 235 -94.42 21.64 -30.20
C LYS A 235 -93.08 22.10 -30.84
N LEU A 236 -93.18 23.12 -31.68
CA LEU A 236 -91.97 23.69 -32.34
C LEU A 236 -91.09 24.47 -31.39
N GLN A 237 -91.62 24.93 -30.25
CA GLN A 237 -90.83 25.65 -29.25
C GLN A 237 -89.58 24.84 -28.77
N ALA A 238 -89.80 23.57 -28.44
CA ALA A 238 -88.68 22.73 -27.98
C ALA A 238 -87.58 22.57 -29.06
N TRP A 239 -87.95 22.58 -30.33
CA TRP A 239 -86.97 22.53 -31.42
C TRP A 239 -86.25 23.85 -31.63
N THR A 240 -86.93 24.96 -31.45
CA THR A 240 -86.33 26.29 -31.49
C THR A 240 -85.30 26.47 -30.39
N GLU A 241 -85.68 26.12 -29.14
CA GLU A 241 -84.76 26.17 -27.99
C GLU A 241 -83.50 25.29 -28.22
N ARG A 242 -83.69 24.10 -28.76
CA ARG A 242 -82.54 23.21 -29.08
C ARG A 242 -81.69 23.76 -30.23
N LEU A 243 -82.27 24.38 -31.21
CA LEU A 243 -81.53 24.97 -32.35
C LEU A 243 -80.76 26.23 -31.89
N SER A 244 -81.40 27.04 -31.05
CA SER A 244 -80.75 28.21 -30.46
C SER A 244 -79.56 27.82 -29.59
N ALA A 245 -79.69 26.78 -28.76
CA ALA A 245 -78.57 26.28 -27.97
C ALA A 245 -77.44 25.74 -28.83
N ALA A 246 -77.74 25.00 -29.89
CA ALA A 246 -76.75 24.53 -30.84
C ALA A 246 -76.02 25.65 -31.58
N ASN A 247 -76.75 26.71 -31.98
CA ASN A 247 -76.19 27.87 -32.60
C ASN A 247 -75.28 28.67 -31.65
N GLY A 248 -75.70 28.82 -30.40
CA GLY A 248 -74.87 29.43 -29.36
C GLY A 248 -73.52 28.70 -29.16
N GLU A 249 -73.55 27.35 -29.07
CA GLU A 249 -72.33 26.56 -28.94
C GLU A 249 -71.38 26.70 -30.15
N VAL A 250 -71.94 26.74 -31.38
CA VAL A 250 -71.13 26.98 -32.56
C VAL A 250 -70.50 28.38 -32.54
N THR A 251 -71.24 29.41 -32.13
CA THR A 251 -70.73 30.77 -32.02
C THR A 251 -69.60 30.85 -30.95
N ASP A 252 -69.77 30.20 -29.81
CA ASP A 252 -68.76 30.17 -28.74
C ASP A 252 -67.46 29.48 -29.24
N ILE A 253 -67.54 28.33 -29.92
CA ILE A 253 -66.40 27.64 -30.51
C ILE A 253 -65.71 28.54 -31.57
N LEU A 254 -66.46 29.24 -32.37
CA LEU A 254 -65.91 30.20 -33.35
C LEU A 254 -65.13 31.31 -32.71
N LEU A 255 -65.61 31.86 -31.60
CA LEU A 255 -64.89 32.88 -30.85
C LEU A 255 -63.59 32.31 -30.28
N ASP A 256 -63.63 31.17 -29.62
CA ASP A 256 -62.46 30.52 -29.06
C ASP A 256 -61.39 30.22 -30.11
N LEU A 257 -61.79 29.74 -31.31
CA LEU A 257 -60.87 29.43 -32.40
C LEU A 257 -60.24 30.69 -33.00
N ARG A 258 -61.00 31.79 -33.12
CA ARG A 258 -60.46 33.07 -33.59
C ARG A 258 -59.49 33.67 -32.55
N ASP A 259 -59.83 33.67 -31.29
CA ASP A 259 -58.96 34.10 -30.22
C ASP A 259 -57.66 33.31 -30.18
N TYR A 260 -57.75 31.99 -30.40
CA TYR A 260 -56.56 31.15 -30.51
C TYR A 260 -55.66 31.50 -31.70
N LEU A 261 -56.26 31.68 -32.88
CA LEU A 261 -55.51 32.05 -34.09
C LEU A 261 -54.89 33.46 -33.97
N ASP A 262 -55.60 34.41 -33.38
CA ASP A 262 -55.13 35.81 -33.22
C ASP A 262 -54.07 35.92 -32.10
N SER A 263 -54.18 35.12 -31.07
CA SER A 263 -53.27 35.13 -29.93
C SER A 263 -51.96 34.33 -30.13
N THR A 264 -51.95 33.43 -31.08
CA THR A 264 -50.79 32.55 -31.35
C THR A 264 -49.93 33.12 -32.49
N ASP A 265 -48.69 33.51 -32.13
CA ASP A 265 -47.70 33.92 -33.13
C ASP A 265 -47.11 32.69 -33.84
N PHE A 266 -47.54 32.44 -35.05
CA PHE A 266 -47.07 31.33 -35.90
C PHE A 266 -45.92 31.75 -36.82
N SER A 267 -45.17 32.80 -36.49
CA SER A 267 -44.07 33.26 -37.33
C SER A 267 -42.83 32.36 -37.25
N ALA A 268 -42.01 32.43 -38.28
CA ALA A 268 -40.72 31.75 -38.32
C ALA A 268 -39.76 32.28 -37.22
N ASP A 269 -39.84 33.58 -36.94
CA ASP A 269 -39.03 34.25 -35.92
C ASP A 269 -39.37 33.73 -34.51
N ALA A 270 -40.63 33.40 -34.24
CA ALA A 270 -41.05 32.79 -32.99
C ALA A 270 -40.46 31.38 -32.81
N LEU A 271 -40.36 30.60 -33.86
CA LEU A 271 -39.73 29.28 -33.84
C LEU A 271 -38.22 29.37 -33.63
N GLU A 272 -37.53 30.31 -34.30
CA GLU A 272 -36.10 30.54 -34.15
C GLU A 272 -35.77 30.93 -32.68
N SER A 273 -36.53 31.84 -32.09
CA SER A 273 -36.34 32.24 -30.69
C SER A 273 -36.50 31.08 -29.67
N VAL A 274 -37.44 30.14 -29.96
CA VAL A 274 -37.62 28.93 -29.14
C VAL A 274 -36.41 28.00 -29.28
N TYR A 275 -35.89 27.79 -30.46
CA TYR A 275 -34.70 26.97 -30.67
C TYR A 275 -33.46 27.58 -30.06
N ASP A 276 -33.24 28.87 -30.14
CA ASP A 276 -32.12 29.57 -29.49
C ASP A 276 -32.15 29.35 -27.98
N ARG A 277 -33.34 29.43 -27.39
CA ARG A 277 -33.49 29.20 -25.95
C ARG A 277 -33.27 27.74 -25.59
N LEU A 278 -33.76 26.79 -26.35
CA LEU A 278 -33.48 25.35 -26.16
C LEU A 278 -31.98 25.03 -26.29
N ASP A 279 -31.29 25.66 -27.24
CA ASP A 279 -29.84 25.48 -27.42
C ASP A 279 -29.06 26.10 -26.24
N GLU A 280 -29.51 27.23 -25.69
CA GLU A 280 -28.93 27.79 -24.47
C GLU A 280 -29.07 26.81 -23.29
N ILE A 281 -30.27 26.27 -23.04
CA ILE A 281 -30.53 25.27 -22.00
C ILE A 281 -29.65 24.04 -22.22
N LYS A 282 -29.59 23.51 -23.42
CA LYS A 282 -28.79 22.35 -23.81
C LYS A 282 -27.29 22.56 -23.57
N ASN A 283 -26.79 23.76 -23.89
CA ASN A 283 -25.39 24.11 -23.63
C ASN A 283 -25.07 24.16 -22.15
N LEU A 284 -25.95 24.69 -21.32
CA LEU A 284 -25.79 24.71 -19.86
C LEU A 284 -25.88 23.29 -19.27
N LYS A 285 -26.81 22.47 -19.76
CA LYS A 285 -26.92 21.07 -19.37
C LYS A 285 -25.64 20.29 -19.70
N ARG A 286 -25.07 20.46 -20.89
CA ARG A 286 -23.81 19.82 -21.29
C ARG A 286 -22.62 20.20 -20.40
N LYS A 287 -22.60 21.43 -19.85
CA LYS A 287 -21.51 21.93 -19.01
C LYS A 287 -21.66 21.56 -17.55
N TYR A 288 -22.89 21.57 -17.01
CA TYR A 288 -23.12 21.62 -15.56
C TYR A 288 -24.02 20.50 -15.00
N GLY A 289 -24.76 19.76 -15.85
CA GLY A 289 -25.63 18.69 -15.38
C GLY A 289 -26.48 18.08 -16.47
N ALA A 290 -27.06 16.90 -16.23
CA ALA A 290 -27.88 16.20 -17.22
C ALA A 290 -29.27 16.83 -17.39
N THR A 291 -29.82 17.44 -16.34
CA THR A 291 -31.13 18.08 -16.31
C THR A 291 -31.01 19.55 -15.82
N VAL A 292 -32.04 20.37 -16.06
CA VAL A 292 -32.09 21.73 -15.52
C VAL A 292 -32.00 21.73 -13.99
N ALA A 293 -32.62 20.76 -13.33
CA ALA A 293 -32.52 20.59 -11.87
C ALA A 293 -31.08 20.34 -11.41
N ASP A 294 -30.32 19.51 -12.16
CA ASP A 294 -28.90 19.26 -11.87
C ASP A 294 -28.05 20.54 -12.04
N VAL A 295 -28.32 21.33 -13.09
CA VAL A 295 -27.64 22.61 -13.32
C VAL A 295 -27.88 23.60 -12.18
N LEU A 296 -29.12 23.69 -11.70
CA LEU A 296 -29.48 24.53 -10.55
C LEU A 296 -28.85 24.03 -9.25
N ALA A 297 -28.84 22.71 -9.03
CA ALA A 297 -28.17 22.09 -7.88
C ALA A 297 -26.65 22.32 -7.92
N PHE A 298 -26.03 22.24 -9.10
CA PHE A 298 -24.62 22.57 -9.30
C PHE A 298 -24.35 24.04 -8.94
N CYS A 299 -25.21 24.97 -9.37
CA CYS A 299 -25.10 26.39 -9.03
C CYS A 299 -25.09 26.60 -7.51
N GLU A 300 -26.05 26.03 -6.79
CA GLU A 300 -26.14 26.17 -5.32
C GLU A 300 -24.94 25.55 -4.61
N LYS A 301 -24.47 24.39 -5.06
CA LYS A 301 -23.24 23.79 -4.55
C LYS A 301 -22.02 24.70 -4.78
N THR A 302 -21.93 25.30 -5.96
CA THR A 302 -20.81 26.18 -6.32
C THR A 302 -20.84 27.48 -5.51
N LYS A 303 -22.02 28.03 -5.21
CA LYS A 303 -22.19 29.17 -4.29
C LYS A 303 -21.69 28.85 -2.89
N THR A 304 -22.08 27.67 -2.36
CA THR A 304 -21.62 27.20 -1.05
C THR A 304 -20.10 27.10 -0.98
N GLU A 305 -19.47 26.53 -2.02
CA GLU A 305 -18.00 26.44 -2.10
C GLU A 305 -17.34 27.81 -2.26
N GLN A 306 -17.94 28.72 -3.03
CA GLN A 306 -17.45 30.09 -3.16
C GLN A 306 -17.50 30.86 -1.81
N GLU A 307 -18.62 30.79 -1.10
CA GLU A 307 -18.77 31.39 0.23
C GLU A 307 -17.75 30.81 1.22
N ARG A 308 -17.53 29.49 1.18
CA ARG A 308 -16.51 28.82 1.99
C ARG A 308 -15.10 29.37 1.70
N LEU A 309 -14.75 29.57 0.43
CA LEU A 309 -13.45 30.13 0.04
C LEU A 309 -13.32 31.61 0.40
N LEU A 310 -14.41 32.40 0.32
CA LEU A 310 -14.42 33.81 0.69
C LEU A 310 -14.29 33.99 2.21
N SER A 311 -14.99 33.15 3.00
CA SER A 311 -14.93 33.19 4.47
C SER A 311 -13.63 32.58 5.04
N ALA A 312 -12.84 31.90 4.19
CA ALA A 312 -11.65 31.19 4.60
C ALA A 312 -10.43 32.10 4.91
N GLY A 313 -10.46 33.37 4.58
CA GLY A 313 -9.29 34.27 4.76
C GLY A 313 -8.74 34.24 6.18
N ASP A 314 -9.58 34.45 7.16
CA ASP A 314 -9.22 34.43 8.59
C ASP A 314 -8.81 33.00 9.05
N THR A 315 -9.50 31.99 8.55
CA THR A 315 -9.21 30.59 8.89
C THR A 315 -7.85 30.17 8.34
N ILE A 316 -7.52 30.52 7.11
CA ILE A 316 -6.23 30.27 6.48
C ILE A 316 -5.10 30.94 7.27
N GLN A 317 -5.28 32.20 7.66
CA GLN A 317 -4.28 32.92 8.45
C GLN A 317 -4.07 32.26 9.83
N LYS A 318 -5.13 31.80 10.47
CA LYS A 318 -5.04 31.02 11.72
C LYS A 318 -4.30 29.70 11.51
N LEU A 319 -4.66 28.94 10.48
CA LEU A 319 -3.99 27.67 10.14
C LEU A 319 -2.51 27.88 9.83
N GLN A 320 -2.13 28.90 9.07
CA GLN A 320 -0.73 29.25 8.79
C GLN A 320 0.04 29.58 10.07
N THR A 321 -0.57 30.31 10.99
CA THR A 321 0.03 30.61 12.29
C THR A 321 0.21 29.35 13.12
N GLN A 322 -0.79 28.47 13.14
CA GLN A 322 -0.72 27.17 13.83
C GLN A 322 0.34 26.24 13.20
N ILE A 323 0.42 26.18 11.88
CA ILE A 323 1.46 25.40 11.15
C ILE A 323 2.85 25.93 11.50
N THR A 324 3.03 27.24 11.56
CA THR A 324 4.33 27.85 11.94
C THR A 324 4.71 27.47 13.36
N ALA A 325 3.80 27.61 14.30
CA ALA A 325 4.01 27.23 15.71
C ALA A 325 4.28 25.73 15.85
N GLN A 326 3.46 24.89 15.20
CA GLN A 326 3.62 23.45 15.24
C GLN A 326 4.92 22.97 14.57
N THR A 327 5.35 23.64 13.50
CA THR A 327 6.64 23.35 12.84
C THR A 327 7.81 23.63 13.78
N ALA A 328 7.75 24.69 14.57
CA ALA A 328 8.78 24.97 15.59
C ALA A 328 8.84 23.87 16.64
N VAL A 329 7.69 23.40 17.15
CA VAL A 329 7.63 22.28 18.11
C VAL A 329 8.22 21.00 17.52
N VAL A 330 7.82 20.64 16.30
CA VAL A 330 8.35 19.42 15.62
C VAL A 330 9.86 19.54 15.40
N THR A 331 10.35 20.72 15.04
CA THR A 331 11.78 20.97 14.81
C THR A 331 12.58 20.87 16.12
N GLU A 332 12.06 21.37 17.22
CA GLU A 332 12.69 21.25 18.54
C GLU A 332 12.75 19.79 18.99
N LEU A 333 11.67 19.04 18.85
CA LEU A 333 11.63 17.61 19.18
C LEU A 333 12.58 16.81 18.28
N ALA A 334 12.67 17.13 16.98
CA ALA A 334 13.64 16.53 16.07
C ALA A 334 15.08 16.78 16.51
N ALA A 335 15.41 18.01 16.91
CA ALA A 335 16.73 18.35 17.42
C ALA A 335 17.06 17.59 18.73
N GLY A 336 16.05 17.37 19.58
CA GLY A 336 16.16 16.51 20.77
C GLY A 336 16.50 15.07 20.41
N LEU A 337 15.78 14.49 19.42
CA LEU A 337 16.06 13.15 18.89
C LEU A 337 17.47 13.05 18.30
N THR A 338 17.90 14.04 17.52
CA THR A 338 19.26 14.08 16.94
C THR A 338 20.33 14.01 18.02
N LYS A 339 20.20 14.77 19.11
CA LYS A 339 21.15 14.73 20.25
C LYS A 339 21.18 13.36 20.93
N GLN A 340 20.02 12.76 21.19
CA GLN A 340 19.95 11.42 21.76
C GLN A 340 20.60 10.36 20.87
N ARG A 341 20.33 10.43 19.57
CA ARG A 341 20.91 9.54 18.55
C ARG A 341 22.42 9.70 18.44
N GLN A 342 22.95 10.92 18.48
CA GLN A 342 24.39 11.17 18.45
C GLN A 342 25.08 10.60 19.69
N ALA A 343 24.48 10.74 20.87
CA ALA A 343 25.02 10.15 22.09
C ALA A 343 24.98 8.61 22.03
N ALA A 344 23.88 8.03 21.54
CA ALA A 344 23.75 6.60 21.33
C ALA A 344 24.71 6.06 20.26
N ALA A 345 24.96 6.81 19.20
CA ALA A 345 25.89 6.46 18.14
C ALA A 345 27.33 6.33 18.65
N ALA A 346 27.75 7.23 19.52
CA ALA A 346 29.08 7.15 20.18
C ALA A 346 29.19 5.88 21.05
N GLN A 347 28.16 5.57 21.82
CA GLN A 347 28.12 4.34 22.64
C GLN A 347 28.08 3.07 21.78
N LEU A 348 27.29 3.07 20.72
CA LEU A 348 27.22 1.96 19.76
C LEU A 348 28.61 1.72 19.14
N ALA A 349 29.27 2.76 18.68
CA ALA A 349 30.58 2.66 18.06
C ALA A 349 31.63 2.10 19.03
N GLU A 350 31.67 2.58 20.27
CA GLU A 350 32.59 2.08 21.30
C GLU A 350 32.35 0.61 21.63
N GLN A 351 31.09 0.24 21.89
CA GLN A 351 30.73 -1.15 22.21
C GLN A 351 31.02 -2.08 21.03
N LEU A 352 30.70 -1.65 19.79
CA LEU A 352 30.93 -2.44 18.59
C LEU A 352 32.43 -2.68 18.35
N ILE A 353 33.26 -1.64 18.47
CA ILE A 353 34.72 -1.73 18.33
C ILE A 353 35.29 -2.71 19.38
N ASN A 354 34.80 -2.65 20.62
CA ASN A 354 35.24 -3.57 21.66
C ASN A 354 34.87 -5.03 21.34
N GLN A 355 33.66 -5.27 20.79
CA GLN A 355 33.26 -6.60 20.32
C GLN A 355 34.10 -7.10 19.14
N LEU A 356 34.47 -6.21 18.23
CA LEU A 356 35.26 -6.55 17.03
C LEU A 356 36.73 -6.84 17.38
N LYS A 357 37.32 -6.16 18.38
CA LYS A 357 38.66 -6.48 18.88
C LYS A 357 38.78 -7.95 19.32
N ASP A 358 37.79 -8.45 20.07
CA ASP A 358 37.75 -9.84 20.50
C ASP A 358 37.64 -10.83 19.33
N LEU A 359 37.15 -10.38 18.19
CA LEU A 359 37.03 -11.15 16.95
C LEU A 359 38.23 -10.97 15.99
N GLY A 360 39.36 -10.45 16.50
CA GLY A 360 40.60 -10.27 15.77
C GLY A 360 40.62 -9.08 14.81
N MET A 361 39.72 -8.10 15.05
CA MET A 361 39.64 -6.87 14.27
C MET A 361 40.05 -5.68 15.16
N GLU A 362 41.31 -5.73 15.67
CA GLU A 362 41.81 -4.81 16.72
C GLU A 362 41.90 -3.35 16.27
N GLN A 363 42.10 -3.11 14.96
CA GLN A 363 42.36 -1.78 14.41
C GLN A 363 41.18 -1.22 13.61
N THR A 364 40.01 -1.79 13.80
CA THR A 364 38.79 -1.37 13.15
C THR A 364 38.35 0.02 13.58
N ARG A 365 37.82 0.77 12.63
CA ARG A 365 37.13 2.02 12.87
C ARG A 365 35.66 1.89 12.45
N PHE A 366 34.78 2.40 13.27
CA PHE A 366 33.35 2.47 13.00
C PHE A 366 32.85 3.86 13.37
N GLU A 367 32.17 4.50 12.43
CA GLU A 367 31.63 5.85 12.61
C GLU A 367 30.17 5.87 12.16
N VAL A 368 29.37 6.71 12.80
CA VAL A 368 27.98 6.95 12.44
C VAL A 368 27.89 8.37 11.88
N GLN A 369 27.67 8.47 10.60
CA GLN A 369 27.52 9.74 9.93
C GLN A 369 26.08 10.21 9.98
N PHE A 370 25.87 11.46 10.42
CA PHE A 370 24.57 12.13 10.44
C PHE A 370 24.51 13.17 9.33
N THR A 371 23.45 13.11 8.52
CA THR A 371 23.14 14.12 7.52
C THR A 371 21.75 14.67 7.81
N PRO A 372 21.59 16.01 7.93
CA PRO A 372 20.28 16.62 8.10
C PRO A 372 19.36 16.25 6.94
N ALA A 373 18.12 15.90 7.25
CA ALA A 373 17.08 15.54 6.30
C ALA A 373 15.82 16.38 6.52
N THR A 374 14.88 16.33 5.59
CA THR A 374 13.56 16.91 5.78
C THR A 374 12.82 16.20 6.89
N LEU A 375 11.94 16.92 7.60
CA LEU A 375 11.08 16.35 8.65
C LEU A 375 10.25 15.19 8.09
N LYS A 376 10.38 14.03 8.71
CA LYS A 376 9.63 12.81 8.41
C LYS A 376 9.03 12.28 9.70
N ASN A 377 8.22 11.22 9.62
CA ASN A 377 7.58 10.59 10.79
C ASN A 377 8.57 10.00 11.82
N ASN A 378 9.84 9.86 11.47
CA ASN A 378 10.91 9.32 12.29
C ASN A 378 12.02 10.35 12.63
N GLY A 379 11.80 11.64 12.41
CA GLY A 379 12.76 12.69 12.71
C GLY A 379 13.27 13.45 11.48
N ALA A 380 14.39 14.14 11.67
CA ALA A 380 15.05 14.97 10.66
C ALA A 380 16.48 14.49 10.33
N ASP A 381 16.82 13.23 10.65
CA ASP A 381 18.13 12.66 10.47
C ASP A 381 18.13 11.62 9.35
N SER A 382 19.19 11.62 8.54
CA SER A 382 19.64 10.49 7.74
C SER A 382 20.93 9.98 8.36
N VAL A 383 21.00 8.68 8.62
CA VAL A 383 22.13 8.05 9.29
C VAL A 383 22.78 7.04 8.38
N GLU A 384 24.10 7.07 8.27
CA GLU A 384 24.88 6.09 7.54
C GLU A 384 26.02 5.54 8.40
N PHE A 385 26.16 4.22 8.44
CA PHE A 385 27.25 3.54 9.14
C PHE A 385 28.46 3.44 8.22
N LEU A 386 29.59 3.95 8.72
CA LEU A 386 30.87 3.91 8.04
C LEU A 386 31.82 2.97 8.78
N PHE A 387 32.62 2.21 8.03
CA PHE A 387 33.49 1.19 8.57
C PHE A 387 34.82 1.13 7.84
N SER A 388 35.89 0.79 8.58
CA SER A 388 37.18 0.41 8.06
C SER A 388 37.78 -0.72 8.89
N ALA A 389 38.16 -1.82 8.25
CA ALA A 389 38.77 -2.97 8.91
C ALA A 389 40.28 -2.76 9.18
N ASN A 390 40.95 -1.94 8.34
CA ASN A 390 42.41 -1.82 8.30
C ASN A 390 42.88 -0.45 8.77
N PRO A 391 44.01 -0.38 9.45
CA PRO A 391 44.64 0.90 9.81
C PRO A 391 45.12 1.65 8.56
N GLY A 392 44.91 2.96 8.56
CA GLY A 392 45.34 3.81 7.42
C GLY A 392 44.33 3.89 6.26
N GLU A 393 43.34 3.03 6.19
CA GLU A 393 42.25 3.14 5.23
C GLU A 393 41.17 4.11 5.72
N PRO A 394 40.59 4.95 4.83
CA PRO A 394 39.45 5.78 5.22
C PRO A 394 38.23 4.92 5.57
N VAL A 395 37.41 5.38 6.49
CA VAL A 395 36.09 4.77 6.72
C VAL A 395 35.23 4.96 5.47
N ARG A 396 34.47 3.92 5.11
CA ARG A 396 33.60 3.89 3.94
C ARG A 396 32.21 3.34 4.31
N PRO A 397 31.17 3.65 3.54
CA PRO A 397 29.86 3.03 3.71
C PRO A 397 29.94 1.51 3.76
N LEU A 398 29.14 0.89 4.63
CA LEU A 398 29.14 -0.57 4.79
C LEU A 398 28.92 -1.30 3.45
N ALA A 399 28.12 -0.71 2.55
CA ALA A 399 27.90 -1.25 1.21
C ALA A 399 29.16 -1.45 0.35
N GLN A 400 30.28 -0.83 0.74
CA GLN A 400 31.57 -0.90 0.02
C GLN A 400 32.57 -1.88 0.66
N ILE A 401 32.15 -2.60 1.72
CA ILE A 401 32.98 -3.63 2.36
C ILE A 401 33.00 -4.88 1.46
N ILE A 402 34.19 -5.36 1.13
CA ILE A 402 34.41 -6.41 0.11
C ILE A 402 34.50 -7.81 0.74
N SER A 403 34.86 -7.93 2.03
CA SER A 403 35.12 -9.23 2.68
C SER A 403 33.89 -9.79 3.40
N GLY A 404 33.40 -10.95 2.95
CA GLY A 404 32.26 -11.65 3.58
C GLY A 404 32.52 -12.00 5.05
N GLY A 405 33.74 -12.43 5.38
CA GLY A 405 34.09 -12.77 6.76
C GLY A 405 34.14 -11.55 7.71
N GLU A 406 34.61 -10.39 7.24
CA GLU A 406 34.57 -9.14 8.02
C GLU A 406 33.14 -8.69 8.28
N MET A 407 32.29 -8.80 7.28
CA MET A 407 30.88 -8.47 7.38
C MET A 407 30.16 -9.38 8.37
N SER A 408 30.38 -10.69 8.32
CA SER A 408 29.76 -11.64 9.26
C SER A 408 30.18 -11.37 10.71
N ARG A 409 31.44 -11.01 10.95
CA ARG A 409 31.94 -10.60 12.27
C ARG A 409 31.31 -9.28 12.74
N LEU A 410 31.20 -8.31 11.85
CA LEU A 410 30.53 -7.03 12.15
C LEU A 410 29.04 -7.27 12.50
N MET A 411 28.35 -8.13 11.76
CA MET A 411 26.98 -8.52 12.07
C MET A 411 26.84 -9.18 13.43
N LEU A 412 27.72 -10.16 13.76
CA LEU A 412 27.73 -10.77 15.07
C LEU A 412 27.97 -9.76 16.19
N ALA A 413 28.95 -8.88 16.02
CA ALA A 413 29.26 -7.83 16.99
C ALA A 413 28.07 -6.88 17.17
N LEU A 414 27.44 -6.45 16.08
CA LEU A 414 26.26 -5.58 16.11
C LEU A 414 25.08 -6.26 16.82
N LYS A 415 24.79 -7.53 16.52
CA LYS A 415 23.73 -8.28 17.20
C LYS A 415 24.04 -8.50 18.70
N THR A 416 25.29 -8.68 19.04
CA THR A 416 25.69 -8.81 20.46
C THR A 416 25.44 -7.51 21.22
N VAL A 417 25.71 -6.35 20.57
CA VAL A 417 25.54 -5.00 21.16
C VAL A 417 24.09 -4.54 21.15
N ALA A 418 23.39 -4.75 20.03
CA ALA A 418 22.00 -4.29 19.88
C ALA A 418 20.98 -5.04 20.75
N ASN A 419 21.41 -6.04 21.50
CA ASN A 419 20.58 -6.85 22.39
C ASN A 419 19.46 -7.57 21.57
N PRO A 420 19.71 -8.80 21.10
CA PRO A 420 18.73 -9.49 20.25
C PRO A 420 17.40 -9.60 20.98
N GLU A 421 16.32 -9.47 20.24
CA GLU A 421 14.99 -9.76 20.75
C GLU A 421 15.01 -11.19 21.34
N PRO A 422 14.61 -11.38 22.60
CA PRO A 422 14.52 -12.72 23.16
C PRO A 422 13.56 -13.57 22.31
N ASP A 423 13.77 -14.87 22.28
CA ASP A 423 12.95 -15.88 21.60
C ASP A 423 13.08 -15.99 20.06
N LYS A 424 13.99 -15.25 19.41
CA LYS A 424 14.31 -15.47 18.01
C LYS A 424 15.38 -16.54 17.81
N THR A 425 15.25 -17.28 16.72
CA THR A 425 16.29 -18.19 16.22
C THR A 425 17.26 -17.39 15.35
N LEU A 426 18.54 -17.37 15.70
CA LEU A 426 19.60 -16.74 14.92
C LEU A 426 20.38 -17.80 14.16
N VAL A 427 20.48 -17.67 12.85
CA VAL A 427 21.21 -18.60 11.99
C VAL A 427 22.44 -17.89 11.42
N PHE A 428 23.62 -18.45 11.62
CA PHE A 428 24.87 -17.91 11.10
C PHE A 428 25.50 -18.87 10.09
N ASP A 429 25.72 -18.37 8.88
CA ASP A 429 26.46 -19.06 7.84
C ASP A 429 27.77 -18.34 7.54
N GLU A 430 28.85 -19.11 7.28
CA GLU A 430 30.19 -18.61 6.92
C GLU A 430 30.81 -17.61 7.92
N ILE A 431 30.35 -17.58 9.16
CA ILE A 431 30.83 -16.64 10.19
C ILE A 431 32.31 -16.88 10.54
N ASP A 432 32.81 -18.07 10.30
CA ASP A 432 34.18 -18.54 10.57
C ASP A 432 35.12 -18.41 9.38
N THR A 433 34.68 -17.81 8.26
CA THR A 433 35.51 -17.57 7.08
C THR A 433 36.66 -16.63 7.40
N GLY A 434 37.90 -17.07 7.14
CA GLY A 434 39.12 -16.31 7.42
C GLY A 434 39.53 -16.25 8.90
N ILE A 435 38.87 -17.05 9.77
CA ILE A 435 39.20 -17.17 11.20
C ILE A 435 40.02 -18.44 11.46
N SER A 436 41.01 -18.36 12.35
CA SER A 436 41.77 -19.51 12.82
C SER A 436 42.30 -19.31 14.24
N GLY A 437 42.72 -20.39 14.89
CA GLY A 437 43.42 -20.36 16.17
C GLY A 437 42.66 -19.65 17.30
N LYS A 438 43.28 -18.68 17.96
CA LYS A 438 42.71 -17.96 19.10
C LYS A 438 41.41 -17.22 18.78
N MET A 439 41.27 -16.70 17.54
CA MET A 439 40.05 -16.00 17.12
C MET A 439 38.84 -16.94 17.04
N GLY A 440 39.04 -18.19 16.61
CA GLY A 440 37.97 -19.20 16.62
C GLY A 440 37.46 -19.54 18.03
N VAL A 441 38.34 -19.48 19.04
CA VAL A 441 37.94 -19.66 20.46
C VAL A 441 37.13 -18.46 20.96
N ALA A 442 37.53 -17.25 20.59
CA ALA A 442 36.79 -16.04 20.97
C ALA A 442 35.42 -15.99 20.29
N LEU A 443 35.34 -16.36 19.01
CA LEU A 443 34.07 -16.48 18.28
C LEU A 443 33.14 -17.50 18.96
N ALA A 444 33.66 -18.69 19.31
CA ALA A 444 32.90 -19.73 20.01
C ALA A 444 32.35 -19.23 21.34
N ALA A 445 33.16 -18.52 22.13
CA ALA A 445 32.71 -17.96 23.43
C ALA A 445 31.61 -16.91 23.26
N LYS A 446 31.68 -16.05 22.21
CA LYS A 446 30.64 -15.06 21.92
C LYS A 446 29.33 -15.72 21.46
N LEU A 447 29.40 -16.71 20.59
CA LEU A 447 28.22 -17.48 20.18
C LEU A 447 27.58 -18.21 21.36
N ALA A 448 28.38 -18.82 22.24
CA ALA A 448 27.89 -19.45 23.45
C ALA A 448 27.27 -18.45 24.45
N ALA A 449 27.80 -17.23 24.53
CA ALA A 449 27.19 -16.19 25.34
C ALA A 449 25.85 -15.69 24.77
N LEU A 450 25.77 -15.58 23.45
CA LEU A 450 24.56 -15.17 22.73
C LEU A 450 23.48 -16.26 22.79
N SER A 451 23.86 -17.54 22.77
CA SER A 451 22.92 -18.68 22.82
C SER A 451 22.16 -18.82 24.15
N ARG A 452 22.63 -18.15 25.21
CA ARG A 452 21.90 -18.06 26.49
C ARG A 452 20.67 -17.18 26.42
N LYS A 453 20.59 -16.32 25.39
CA LYS A 453 19.48 -15.34 25.22
C LYS A 453 18.59 -15.69 24.03
N SER A 454 19.12 -16.38 23.03
CA SER A 454 18.43 -16.73 21.78
C SER A 454 18.92 -18.08 21.27
N GLN A 455 18.05 -18.83 20.61
CA GLN A 455 18.49 -20.04 19.94
C GLN A 455 19.46 -19.70 18.81
N ILE A 456 20.58 -20.40 18.72
CA ILE A 456 21.61 -20.20 17.69
C ILE A 456 21.78 -21.47 16.86
N ILE A 457 21.83 -21.31 15.54
CA ILE A 457 22.18 -22.33 14.58
C ILE A 457 23.39 -21.84 13.79
N VAL A 458 24.51 -22.55 13.84
CA VAL A 458 25.74 -22.17 13.15
C VAL A 458 26.20 -23.27 12.22
N VAL A 459 26.50 -22.92 10.97
CA VAL A 459 27.23 -23.76 10.05
C VAL A 459 28.72 -23.42 10.16
N THR A 460 29.55 -24.39 10.54
CA THR A 460 30.97 -24.12 10.81
C THR A 460 31.90 -25.23 10.31
N HIS A 461 33.15 -24.84 10.07
CA HIS A 461 34.27 -25.77 9.82
C HIS A 461 35.37 -25.64 10.91
N LEU A 462 35.12 -24.80 11.96
CA LEU A 462 36.04 -24.61 13.08
C LEU A 462 35.73 -25.56 14.24
N ALA A 463 36.74 -26.34 14.65
CA ALA A 463 36.66 -27.26 15.79
C ALA A 463 36.26 -26.58 17.10
N SER A 464 36.77 -25.34 17.35
CA SER A 464 36.44 -24.55 18.53
C SER A 464 34.97 -24.15 18.61
N VAL A 465 34.35 -23.79 17.48
CA VAL A 465 32.92 -23.46 17.39
C VAL A 465 32.09 -24.72 17.52
N ALA A 466 32.49 -25.82 16.84
CA ALA A 466 31.80 -27.10 16.91
C ALA A 466 31.82 -27.68 18.35
N ALA A 467 32.92 -27.50 19.07
CA ALA A 467 33.01 -27.92 20.46
C ALA A 467 32.15 -27.12 21.43
N ALA A 468 31.89 -25.84 21.14
CA ALA A 468 31.09 -24.96 22.00
C ALA A 468 29.57 -25.16 21.84
N GLY A 469 29.10 -25.85 20.81
CA GLY A 469 27.66 -26.10 20.60
C GLY A 469 27.09 -27.07 21.63
N ASP A 470 25.84 -26.88 22.04
CA ASP A 470 25.11 -27.82 22.89
C ASP A 470 24.60 -29.03 22.11
N THR A 471 24.11 -28.79 20.90
CA THR A 471 23.65 -29.84 19.98
C THR A 471 24.48 -29.79 18.70
N HIS A 472 24.97 -30.97 18.24
CA HIS A 472 25.84 -31.05 17.10
C HIS A 472 25.25 -32.01 16.05
N PHE A 473 25.15 -31.57 14.81
CA PHE A 473 24.67 -32.32 13.67
C PHE A 473 25.78 -32.48 12.62
N LEU A 474 25.95 -33.69 12.13
CA LEU A 474 26.84 -34.01 11.01
C LEU A 474 26.04 -34.09 9.72
N ILE A 475 26.42 -33.30 8.74
CA ILE A 475 25.88 -33.35 7.37
C ILE A 475 26.83 -34.18 6.53
N GLN A 476 26.34 -35.28 5.99
CA GLN A 476 27.16 -36.25 5.24
C GLN A 476 26.50 -36.61 3.92
N LYS A 477 27.33 -36.70 2.87
CA LYS A 477 26.92 -37.28 1.59
C LYS A 477 27.15 -38.78 1.60
N ASN A 478 26.13 -39.54 1.21
CA ASN A 478 26.22 -40.96 0.99
C ASN A 478 25.88 -41.25 -0.49
N VAL A 479 26.60 -42.16 -1.09
CA VAL A 479 26.27 -42.68 -2.42
C VAL A 479 25.59 -44.05 -2.23
N SER A 480 24.30 -44.12 -2.59
CA SER A 480 23.51 -45.34 -2.58
C SER A 480 22.78 -45.45 -3.90
N ASP A 481 22.75 -46.63 -4.48
CA ASP A 481 22.04 -46.93 -5.73
C ASP A 481 22.36 -45.97 -6.89
N ASN A 482 23.63 -45.64 -7.04
CA ASN A 482 24.12 -44.69 -8.05
C ASN A 482 23.55 -43.26 -7.91
N GLN A 483 22.98 -42.93 -6.75
CA GLN A 483 22.48 -41.59 -6.40
C GLN A 483 23.21 -41.00 -5.18
N THR A 484 23.53 -39.72 -5.25
CA THR A 484 24.08 -39.02 -4.10
C THR A 484 22.93 -38.48 -3.24
N VAL A 485 22.97 -38.82 -1.96
CA VAL A 485 21.97 -38.40 -0.96
C VAL A 485 22.69 -37.69 0.19
N THR A 486 22.15 -36.58 0.63
CA THR A 486 22.60 -35.88 1.83
C THR A 486 21.71 -36.26 3.01
N ASN A 487 22.36 -36.70 4.09
CA ASN A 487 21.71 -36.99 5.37
C ASN A 487 22.26 -36.09 6.47
N VAL A 488 21.47 -35.93 7.53
CA VAL A 488 21.84 -35.15 8.72
C VAL A 488 21.70 -36.06 9.93
N TYR A 489 22.75 -36.20 10.70
CA TYR A 489 22.80 -37.08 11.85
C TYR A 489 23.05 -36.24 13.12
N PRO A 490 22.22 -36.36 14.16
CA PRO A 490 22.57 -35.84 15.48
C PRO A 490 23.74 -36.66 16.04
N LEU A 491 24.75 -35.99 16.58
CA LEU A 491 25.93 -36.65 17.13
C LEU A 491 25.79 -36.85 18.65
N ASP A 492 26.01 -38.06 19.10
CA ASP A 492 26.23 -38.34 20.51
C ASP A 492 27.65 -37.90 20.97
N ALA A 493 27.97 -38.03 22.23
CA ALA A 493 29.26 -37.57 22.77
C ALA A 493 30.46 -38.20 22.07
N ALA A 494 30.38 -39.47 21.72
CA ALA A 494 31.50 -40.20 21.11
C ALA A 494 31.67 -39.82 19.62
N ALA A 495 30.56 -39.75 18.88
CA ALA A 495 30.56 -39.30 17.50
C ALA A 495 30.99 -37.84 17.36
N ARG A 496 30.61 -36.99 18.29
CA ARG A 496 31.00 -35.58 18.36
C ARG A 496 32.52 -35.43 18.56
N GLU A 497 33.12 -36.23 19.42
CA GLU A 497 34.57 -36.27 19.62
C GLU A 497 35.30 -36.64 18.31
N GLN A 498 34.80 -37.66 17.61
CA GLN A 498 35.35 -38.09 16.34
C GLN A 498 35.23 -37.01 15.25
N GLU A 499 34.09 -36.38 15.14
CA GLU A 499 33.85 -35.33 14.15
C GLU A 499 34.76 -34.10 14.41
N ILE A 500 34.88 -33.67 15.66
CA ILE A 500 35.80 -32.58 16.03
C ILE A 500 37.24 -32.96 15.72
N ALA A 501 37.67 -34.20 16.02
CA ALA A 501 38.98 -34.67 15.65
C ALA A 501 39.19 -34.69 14.13
N ARG A 502 38.17 -35.08 13.34
CA ARG A 502 38.21 -35.04 11.87
C ARG A 502 38.43 -33.61 11.38
N ILE A 503 37.73 -32.62 11.94
CA ILE A 503 37.88 -31.19 11.61
C ILE A 503 39.30 -30.68 11.91
N ILE A 504 39.93 -31.17 12.97
CA ILE A 504 41.31 -30.80 13.35
C ILE A 504 42.36 -31.38 12.41
N GLY A 505 42.03 -32.48 11.71
CA GLY A 505 42.95 -33.15 10.77
C GLY A 505 43.11 -34.67 10.98
N GLY A 506 42.40 -35.23 11.94
CA GLY A 506 42.37 -36.69 12.21
C GLY A 506 43.60 -37.22 12.97
N GLY A 507 43.53 -38.47 13.44
CA GLY A 507 44.59 -39.15 14.18
C GLY A 507 44.51 -38.98 15.69
N ASP A 508 45.36 -39.68 16.42
CA ASP A 508 45.29 -39.78 17.90
C ASP A 508 45.53 -38.44 18.60
N THR A 509 46.43 -37.62 18.06
CA THR A 509 46.69 -36.29 18.59
C THR A 509 45.50 -35.34 18.42
N ALA A 510 44.75 -35.49 17.31
CA ALA A 510 43.53 -34.73 17.09
C ALA A 510 42.40 -35.13 18.03
N LEU A 511 42.28 -36.44 18.34
CA LEU A 511 41.34 -36.96 19.33
C LEU A 511 41.64 -36.42 20.75
N ALA A 512 42.90 -36.40 21.15
CA ALA A 512 43.29 -35.83 22.42
C ALA A 512 42.96 -34.32 22.49
N HIS A 513 43.17 -33.58 21.39
CA HIS A 513 42.80 -32.18 21.28
C HIS A 513 41.28 -31.95 21.30
N ALA A 514 40.52 -32.79 20.59
CA ALA A 514 39.06 -32.77 20.55
C ALA A 514 38.48 -32.94 21.99
N ARG A 515 39.00 -33.89 22.76
CA ARG A 515 38.65 -34.08 24.19
C ARG A 515 38.95 -32.85 25.03
N ALA A 516 40.09 -32.24 24.84
CA ALA A 516 40.44 -31.00 25.56
C ALA A 516 39.55 -29.82 25.19
N LEU A 517 39.03 -29.74 23.97
CA LEU A 517 38.06 -28.72 23.58
C LEU A 517 36.67 -28.98 24.17
N LEU A 518 36.23 -30.23 24.25
CA LEU A 518 34.93 -30.62 24.79
C LEU A 518 34.86 -30.59 26.32
N SER A 519 36.01 -30.64 27.03
CA SER A 519 36.09 -30.61 28.49
C SER A 519 36.06 -29.20 29.08
N LYS A 520 36.02 -28.17 28.23
CA LYS A 520 35.88 -26.74 28.61
C LYS A 520 34.43 -26.29 28.55
#